data_b4bbb67fa61ca508a3ed621a70ccbc3c
#
_entry.id   b4bbb67fa61ca508a3ed621a70ccbc3c
#
_cell.length_a   1.000
_cell.length_b   1.000
_cell.length_c   1.000
_cell.angle_alpha   90.00
_cell.angle_beta   90.00
_cell.angle_gamma   90.00
#
_symmetry.space_group_name_H-M   'P 1'
#
loop_
_entity.id
_entity.type
_entity.pdbx_description
1 polymer ?
#
loop_
_entity_poly.entity_id
_entity_poly.type
_entity_poly.pdbx_seq_one_letter_code
_entity_poly.pdbx_strand_id
1 'polypeptide(L)'
;MLHVYFTPIYATSLPYGDVFNYQLSDEENVRNILQKVHSDLNALSDKVKAKVTSGEFPDIKYTCVLREGIPEEEILRYSKENRPRIIIMGTRGKNQKDIDLIGSVTAEVIERSRVPVLAIPENTPFKEFNAVKRIAFITNFDQRDLIAFDSLINSLKPFCFSVSLIHLADVKDTWNEIKLGGIKEYFQKQYPQLEIHYDVVKNDDFLNSLDEYIKTNHIDIITLTSYKRNIFSRLFNPGIARKMIFHSDTPLLVIYGRPN
;
A
#
# COMPACT_ATOMS: atom_id res chain seq x y z
N MET A 1 4.06 -14.83 -6.22
CA MET A 1 3.20 -13.87 -6.92
C MET A 1 1.78 -14.40 -6.91
N LEU A 2 0.81 -13.59 -6.50
CA LEU A 2 -0.62 -13.96 -6.47
C LEU A 2 -1.33 -13.21 -7.59
N HIS A 3 -2.09 -13.94 -8.39
CA HIS A 3 -3.02 -13.38 -9.37
C HIS A 3 -4.44 -13.85 -9.03
N VAL A 4 -5.39 -12.93 -8.96
CA VAL A 4 -6.79 -13.24 -8.71
C VAL A 4 -7.60 -12.91 -9.94
N TYR A 5 -8.49 -13.80 -10.33
CA TYR A 5 -9.40 -13.63 -11.45
C TYR A 5 -10.84 -13.85 -11.00
N PHE A 6 -11.76 -13.26 -11.72
CA PHE A 6 -13.20 -13.39 -11.47
C PHE A 6 -13.90 -13.94 -12.70
N THR A 7 -14.70 -14.99 -12.50
CA THR A 7 -15.56 -15.53 -13.54
C THR A 7 -16.96 -14.93 -13.34
N PRO A 8 -17.42 -14.03 -14.23
CA PRO A 8 -18.74 -13.42 -14.10
C PRO A 8 -19.84 -14.47 -14.30
N ILE A 9 -20.75 -14.57 -13.34
CA ILE A 9 -22.00 -15.36 -13.49
C ILE A 9 -23.07 -14.40 -13.99
N TYR A 10 -23.54 -14.58 -15.20
CA TYR A 10 -24.64 -13.82 -15.74
C TYR A 10 -25.97 -14.49 -15.34
N ALA A 11 -26.77 -13.83 -14.49
CA ALA A 11 -28.16 -14.22 -14.26
C ALA A 11 -29.00 -13.57 -15.33
N THR A 12 -29.55 -14.33 -16.28
CA THR A 12 -30.58 -13.86 -17.21
C THR A 12 -31.92 -14.05 -16.57
N SER A 13 -32.63 -12.98 -16.20
CA SER A 13 -34.03 -13.00 -15.82
C SER A 13 -34.88 -13.06 -17.10
N LEU A 14 -35.59 -14.14 -17.33
CA LEU A 14 -36.61 -14.21 -18.34
C LEU A 14 -37.88 -13.54 -17.78
N PRO A 15 -38.66 -12.80 -18.63
CA PRO A 15 -39.81 -12.00 -18.16
C PRO A 15 -41.06 -12.81 -17.76
N TYR A 16 -41.02 -14.12 -17.79
CA TYR A 16 -42.15 -14.99 -17.40
C TYR A 16 -41.70 -16.26 -16.70
N GLY A 17 -42.01 -16.39 -15.39
CA GLY A 17 -42.19 -17.64 -14.64
C GLY A 17 -40.91 -18.35 -14.18
N ASP A 18 -40.64 -18.31 -12.91
CA ASP A 18 -40.11 -19.32 -11.98
C ASP A 18 -39.00 -20.31 -12.38
N VAL A 19 -38.15 -20.01 -13.34
CA VAL A 19 -36.89 -20.77 -13.54
C VAL A 19 -35.74 -19.79 -13.66
N PHE A 20 -34.98 -19.63 -12.59
CA PHE A 20 -33.64 -19.03 -12.66
C PHE A 20 -32.74 -19.96 -13.47
N ASN A 21 -32.65 -19.78 -14.79
CA ASN A 21 -31.59 -20.36 -15.58
C ASN A 21 -30.32 -19.59 -15.26
N TYR A 22 -29.50 -20.11 -14.35
CA TYR A 22 -28.11 -19.77 -14.25
C TYR A 22 -27.42 -20.31 -15.51
N GLN A 23 -27.35 -19.53 -16.57
CA GLN A 23 -26.43 -19.81 -17.63
C GLN A 23 -25.03 -19.58 -17.03
N LEU A 24 -24.40 -20.67 -16.66
CA LEU A 24 -22.95 -20.70 -16.48
C LEU A 24 -22.37 -20.02 -17.73
N SER A 25 -21.54 -19.02 -17.54
CA SER A 25 -20.80 -18.41 -18.66
C SER A 25 -20.29 -19.53 -19.55
N ASP A 26 -20.55 -19.44 -20.87
CA ASP A 26 -20.15 -20.46 -21.83
C ASP A 26 -18.81 -21.04 -21.44
N GLU A 27 -18.70 -22.37 -21.38
CA GLU A 27 -17.44 -23.05 -20.99
C GLU A 27 -16.24 -22.51 -21.78
N GLU A 28 -16.50 -22.06 -23.01
CA GLU A 28 -15.54 -21.42 -23.87
C GLU A 28 -15.05 -20.06 -23.32
N ASN A 29 -15.94 -19.24 -22.79
CA ASN A 29 -15.60 -17.95 -22.18
C ASN A 29 -14.77 -18.14 -20.90
N VAL A 30 -15.13 -19.12 -20.07
CA VAL A 30 -14.35 -19.47 -18.86
C VAL A 30 -12.96 -19.98 -19.26
N ARG A 31 -12.89 -20.86 -20.28
CA ARG A 31 -11.61 -21.36 -20.79
C ARG A 31 -10.73 -20.23 -21.33
N ASN A 32 -11.30 -19.30 -22.09
CA ASN A 32 -10.58 -18.15 -22.63
C ASN A 32 -10.05 -17.23 -21.52
N ILE A 33 -10.85 -16.97 -20.47
CA ILE A 33 -10.41 -16.21 -19.29
C ILE A 33 -9.25 -16.91 -18.62
N LEU A 34 -9.36 -18.21 -18.35
CA LEU A 34 -8.30 -18.99 -17.69
C LEU A 34 -7.02 -19.01 -18.53
N GLN A 35 -7.11 -19.23 -19.85
CA GLN A 35 -5.94 -19.19 -20.74
C GLN A 35 -5.24 -17.84 -20.69
N LYS A 36 -6.01 -16.73 -20.74
CA LYS A 36 -5.45 -15.38 -20.67
C LYS A 36 -4.76 -15.14 -19.33
N VAL A 37 -5.39 -15.50 -18.23
CA VAL A 37 -4.86 -15.32 -16.87
C VAL A 37 -3.57 -16.13 -16.67
N HIS A 38 -3.54 -17.38 -17.13
CA HIS A 38 -2.33 -18.20 -17.11
C HIS A 38 -1.22 -17.59 -17.98
N SER A 39 -1.55 -17.12 -19.17
CA SER A 39 -0.60 -16.44 -20.06
C SER A 39 0.00 -15.20 -19.44
N ASP A 40 -0.83 -14.34 -18.83
CA ASP A 40 -0.39 -13.10 -18.16
C ASP A 40 0.54 -13.40 -16.95
N LEU A 41 0.20 -14.42 -16.15
CA LEU A 41 1.01 -14.81 -15.00
C LEU A 41 2.34 -15.45 -15.44
N ASN A 42 2.33 -16.27 -16.49
CA ASN A 42 3.55 -16.86 -17.07
C ASN A 42 4.44 -15.77 -17.66
N ALA A 43 3.89 -14.82 -18.42
CA ALA A 43 4.65 -13.70 -18.96
C ALA A 43 5.33 -12.85 -17.86
N LEU A 44 4.65 -12.65 -16.73
CA LEU A 44 5.25 -11.99 -15.58
C LEU A 44 6.36 -12.84 -14.96
N SER A 45 6.13 -14.14 -14.79
CA SER A 45 7.14 -15.08 -14.31
C SER A 45 8.39 -15.08 -15.18
N ASP A 46 8.23 -15.10 -16.49
CA ASP A 46 9.35 -15.10 -17.43
C ASP A 46 10.15 -13.79 -17.41
N LYS A 47 9.47 -12.65 -17.24
CA LYS A 47 10.15 -11.36 -16.99
C LYS A 47 10.99 -11.38 -15.72
N VAL A 48 10.48 -11.94 -14.62
CA VAL A 48 11.25 -12.06 -13.37
C VAL A 48 12.44 -13.01 -13.57
N LYS A 49 12.25 -14.16 -14.21
CA LYS A 49 13.34 -15.10 -14.52
C LYS A 49 14.43 -14.43 -15.36
N ALA A 50 14.06 -13.70 -16.40
CA ALA A 50 15.01 -13.00 -17.26
C ALA A 50 15.86 -12.00 -16.45
N LYS A 51 15.25 -11.24 -15.53
CA LYS A 51 15.97 -10.29 -14.67
C LYS A 51 16.86 -10.97 -13.63
N VAL A 52 16.47 -12.13 -13.11
CA VAL A 52 17.36 -12.95 -12.26
C VAL A 52 18.53 -13.51 -13.07
N THR A 53 18.27 -14.04 -14.27
CA THR A 53 19.32 -14.60 -15.12
C THR A 53 20.32 -13.56 -15.60
N SER A 54 19.87 -12.32 -15.87
CA SER A 54 20.75 -11.21 -16.25
C SER A 54 21.55 -10.61 -15.07
N GLY A 55 21.26 -11.04 -13.83
CA GLY A 55 21.89 -10.49 -12.63
C GLY A 55 21.30 -9.12 -12.19
N GLU A 56 20.25 -8.62 -12.86
CA GLU A 56 19.55 -7.39 -12.46
C GLU A 56 18.79 -7.59 -11.14
N PHE A 57 18.25 -8.79 -10.91
CA PHE A 57 17.65 -9.19 -9.65
C PHE A 57 18.49 -10.25 -8.94
N PRO A 58 18.51 -10.26 -7.60
CA PRO A 58 19.13 -11.35 -6.86
C PRO A 58 18.42 -12.68 -7.14
N ASP A 59 19.08 -13.81 -6.86
CA ASP A 59 18.45 -15.13 -6.94
C ASP A 59 17.35 -15.24 -5.88
N ILE A 60 16.11 -15.13 -6.32
CA ILE A 60 14.90 -15.17 -5.49
C ILE A 60 14.08 -16.41 -5.78
N LYS A 61 13.68 -17.10 -4.72
CA LYS A 61 12.68 -18.18 -4.83
C LYS A 61 11.29 -17.58 -4.80
N TYR A 62 10.48 -17.86 -5.81
CA TYR A 62 9.09 -17.41 -5.86
C TYR A 62 8.15 -18.48 -6.39
N THR A 63 6.89 -18.37 -6.04
CA THR A 63 5.79 -19.20 -6.55
C THR A 63 4.74 -18.30 -7.21
N CYS A 64 4.11 -18.83 -8.27
CA CYS A 64 2.95 -18.22 -8.90
C CYS A 64 1.69 -18.92 -8.41
N VAL A 65 0.76 -18.17 -7.89
CA VAL A 65 -0.50 -18.67 -7.34
C VAL A 65 -1.65 -18.00 -8.07
N LEU A 66 -2.61 -18.82 -8.53
CA LEU A 66 -3.84 -18.37 -9.14
C LEU A 66 -5.00 -18.66 -8.20
N ARG A 67 -5.86 -17.68 -7.98
CA ARG A 67 -7.07 -17.79 -7.17
C ARG A 67 -8.27 -17.25 -7.94
N GLU A 68 -9.41 -17.90 -7.79
CA GLU A 68 -10.68 -17.44 -8.32
C GLU A 68 -11.49 -16.76 -7.22
N GLY A 69 -12.07 -15.60 -7.50
CA GLY A 69 -12.95 -14.89 -6.59
C GLY A 69 -12.81 -13.37 -6.65
N ILE A 70 -13.38 -12.69 -5.66
CA ILE A 70 -13.29 -11.25 -5.51
C ILE A 70 -11.85 -10.89 -5.11
N PRO A 71 -11.14 -10.06 -5.88
CA PRO A 71 -9.70 -9.84 -5.71
C PRO A 71 -9.28 -9.47 -4.30
N GLU A 72 -9.91 -8.49 -3.67
CA GLU A 72 -9.58 -8.05 -2.32
C GLU A 72 -9.80 -9.13 -1.27
N GLU A 73 -10.89 -9.91 -1.39
CA GLU A 73 -11.19 -11.02 -0.48
C GLU A 73 -10.15 -12.14 -0.59
N GLU A 74 -9.77 -12.51 -1.81
CA GLU A 74 -8.78 -13.54 -2.05
C GLU A 74 -7.38 -13.13 -1.59
N ILE A 75 -6.98 -11.87 -1.81
CA ILE A 75 -5.71 -11.34 -1.32
C ILE A 75 -5.68 -11.39 0.21
N LEU A 76 -6.74 -10.94 0.87
CA LEU A 76 -6.84 -10.93 2.33
C LEU A 76 -6.88 -12.37 2.90
N ARG A 77 -7.61 -13.28 2.25
CA ARG A 77 -7.66 -14.70 2.63
C ARG A 77 -6.29 -15.37 2.50
N TYR A 78 -5.65 -15.20 1.36
CA TYR A 78 -4.30 -15.72 1.11
C TYR A 78 -3.27 -15.18 2.10
N SER A 79 -3.36 -13.90 2.42
CA SER A 79 -2.52 -13.24 3.42
C SER A 79 -2.72 -13.84 4.83
N LYS A 80 -3.97 -14.14 5.21
CA LYS A 80 -4.29 -14.79 6.50
C LYS A 80 -3.76 -16.22 6.57
N GLU A 81 -3.86 -16.97 5.48
CA GLU A 81 -3.38 -18.36 5.37
C GLU A 81 -1.85 -18.45 5.44
N ASN A 82 -1.15 -17.58 4.71
CA ASN A 82 0.30 -17.66 4.50
C ASN A 82 1.11 -16.72 5.38
N ARG A 83 0.49 -15.76 6.07
CA ARG A 83 1.11 -14.78 6.98
C ARG A 83 2.38 -14.13 6.39
N PRO A 84 2.32 -13.51 5.21
CA PRO A 84 3.47 -12.85 4.63
C PRO A 84 3.92 -11.68 5.52
N ARG A 85 5.18 -11.28 5.38
CA ARG A 85 5.69 -10.10 6.10
C ARG A 85 5.17 -8.78 5.54
N ILE A 86 4.86 -8.77 4.24
CA ILE A 86 4.37 -7.60 3.51
C ILE A 86 3.56 -8.04 2.29
N ILE A 87 2.54 -7.27 1.95
CA ILE A 87 1.82 -7.35 0.69
C ILE A 87 2.34 -6.21 -0.19
N ILE A 88 2.76 -6.51 -1.42
CA ILE A 88 3.19 -5.51 -2.39
C ILE A 88 2.20 -5.53 -3.55
N MET A 89 1.65 -4.37 -3.89
CA MET A 89 0.68 -4.25 -4.98
C MET A 89 0.77 -2.88 -5.67
N GLY A 90 0.34 -2.83 -6.93
CA GLY A 90 0.20 -1.57 -7.64
C GLY A 90 -0.98 -0.75 -7.09
N THR A 91 -0.95 0.55 -7.30
CA THR A 91 -2.06 1.44 -6.90
C THR A 91 -3.24 1.36 -7.85
N ARG A 92 -3.05 0.85 -9.08
CA ARG A 92 -4.07 0.79 -10.14
C ARG A 92 -4.14 -0.57 -10.79
N GLY A 93 -5.33 -0.92 -11.34
CA GLY A 93 -5.52 -2.05 -12.23
C GLY A 93 -5.44 -1.63 -13.70
N LYS A 94 -5.16 -2.57 -14.61
CA LYS A 94 -4.98 -2.39 -16.07
C LYS A 94 -6.12 -1.62 -16.79
N ASN A 95 -7.32 -1.53 -16.20
CA ASN A 95 -8.53 -0.99 -16.85
C ASN A 95 -9.00 0.36 -16.27
N GLN A 96 -8.27 0.98 -15.36
CA GLN A 96 -8.66 2.27 -14.78
C GLN A 96 -8.09 3.42 -15.62
N LYS A 97 -9.00 4.16 -16.26
CA LYS A 97 -8.68 5.35 -17.08
C LYS A 97 -8.51 6.63 -16.25
N ASP A 98 -9.02 6.66 -15.03
CA ASP A 98 -8.93 7.83 -14.16
C ASP A 98 -7.54 7.89 -13.51
N ILE A 99 -6.80 8.91 -13.89
CA ILE A 99 -5.37 9.09 -13.59
C ILE A 99 -5.11 9.25 -12.08
N ASP A 100 -6.13 9.55 -11.28
CA ASP A 100 -5.99 10.15 -9.95
C ASP A 100 -6.38 9.25 -8.77
N LEU A 101 -6.55 7.93 -8.96
CA LEU A 101 -7.17 7.10 -7.93
C LEU A 101 -6.39 5.82 -7.61
N ILE A 102 -6.23 5.51 -6.31
CA ILE A 102 -6.01 4.12 -5.89
C ILE A 102 -7.17 3.28 -6.37
N GLY A 103 -6.87 2.13 -6.97
CA GLY A 103 -7.86 1.14 -7.31
C GLY A 103 -8.64 0.66 -6.08
N SER A 104 -9.92 0.37 -6.25
CA SER A 104 -10.79 -0.12 -5.19
C SER A 104 -10.18 -1.33 -4.46
N VAL A 105 -9.60 -2.26 -5.19
CA VAL A 105 -8.93 -3.46 -4.63
C VAL A 105 -7.80 -3.07 -3.69
N THR A 106 -6.93 -2.13 -4.10
CA THR A 106 -5.78 -1.70 -3.28
C THR A 106 -6.25 -0.96 -2.04
N ALA A 107 -7.24 -0.08 -2.17
CA ALA A 107 -7.82 0.66 -1.05
C ALA A 107 -8.43 -0.30 -0.01
N GLU A 108 -9.21 -1.27 -0.47
CA GLU A 108 -9.85 -2.28 0.39
C GLU A 108 -8.84 -3.18 1.09
N VAL A 109 -7.80 -3.63 0.37
CA VAL A 109 -6.71 -4.41 0.97
C VAL A 109 -5.96 -3.61 2.03
N ILE A 110 -5.65 -2.34 1.76
CA ILE A 110 -5.00 -1.46 2.74
C ILE A 110 -5.86 -1.29 4.00
N GLU A 111 -7.17 -1.08 3.85
CA GLU A 111 -8.07 -0.85 4.98
C GLU A 111 -8.24 -2.09 5.86
N ARG A 112 -8.30 -3.28 5.26
CA ARG A 112 -8.66 -4.53 5.93
C ARG A 112 -7.47 -5.43 6.27
N SER A 113 -6.30 -5.17 5.69
CA SER A 113 -5.12 -6.00 5.93
C SER A 113 -4.59 -5.85 7.36
N ARG A 114 -4.19 -6.98 7.94
CA ARG A 114 -3.41 -7.03 9.17
C ARG A 114 -1.90 -7.19 8.93
N VAL A 115 -1.52 -7.25 7.69
CA VAL A 115 -0.14 -7.32 7.22
C VAL A 115 0.21 -5.98 6.60
N PRO A 116 1.43 -5.45 6.76
CA PRO A 116 1.86 -4.25 6.07
C PRO A 116 1.62 -4.33 4.56
N VAL A 117 1.13 -3.24 3.98
CA VAL A 117 0.85 -3.15 2.54
C VAL A 117 1.71 -2.05 1.93
N LEU A 118 2.53 -2.39 0.95
CA LEU A 118 3.28 -1.44 0.12
C LEU A 118 2.54 -1.26 -1.21
N ALA A 119 1.93 -0.11 -1.38
CA ALA A 119 1.27 0.29 -2.62
C ALA A 119 2.23 1.12 -3.47
N ILE A 120 2.49 0.67 -4.69
CA ILE A 120 3.47 1.27 -5.60
C ILE A 120 2.73 1.94 -6.76
N PRO A 121 2.85 3.26 -6.94
CA PRO A 121 2.34 3.97 -8.11
C PRO A 121 2.95 3.46 -9.43
N GLU A 122 2.18 3.58 -10.52
CA GLU A 122 2.60 3.07 -11.83
C GLU A 122 3.89 3.74 -12.34
N ASN A 123 4.02 5.04 -12.10
CA ASN A 123 5.17 5.83 -12.57
C ASN A 123 6.31 5.89 -11.56
N THR A 124 6.26 5.14 -10.45
CA THR A 124 7.36 5.11 -9.48
C THR A 124 8.66 4.71 -10.18
N PRO A 125 9.70 5.54 -10.15
CA PRO A 125 10.99 5.17 -10.72
C PRO A 125 11.53 3.93 -10.03
N PHE A 126 12.05 2.98 -10.81
CA PHE A 126 12.73 1.84 -10.22
C PHE A 126 13.95 2.31 -9.42
N LYS A 127 14.02 1.91 -8.17
CA LYS A 127 15.18 2.10 -7.30
C LYS A 127 15.50 0.77 -6.61
N GLU A 128 16.77 0.44 -6.54
CA GLU A 128 17.21 -0.61 -5.61
C GLU A 128 16.87 -0.18 -4.18
N PHE A 129 16.51 -1.13 -3.33
CA PHE A 129 16.11 -0.80 -1.96
C PHE A 129 17.22 -0.08 -1.17
N ASN A 130 18.48 -0.37 -1.47
CA ASN A 130 19.64 0.35 -0.90
C ASN A 130 19.70 1.83 -1.29
N ALA A 131 19.01 2.25 -2.35
CA ALA A 131 18.89 3.64 -2.76
C ALA A 131 17.73 4.39 -2.08
N VAL A 132 16.87 3.69 -1.34
CA VAL A 132 15.85 4.30 -0.47
C VAL A 132 16.57 4.91 0.73
N LYS A 133 16.53 6.23 0.85
CA LYS A 133 17.27 6.98 1.88
C LYS A 133 16.38 7.73 2.84
N ARG A 134 15.20 8.14 2.42
CA ARG A 134 14.31 9.02 3.18
C ARG A 134 12.90 8.46 3.27
N ILE A 135 12.45 8.19 4.49
CA ILE A 135 11.12 7.66 4.77
C ILE A 135 10.35 8.71 5.56
N ALA A 136 9.18 9.11 5.08
CA ALA A 136 8.27 9.95 5.85
C ALA A 136 7.31 9.06 6.64
N PHE A 137 7.20 9.27 7.95
CA PHE A 137 6.24 8.59 8.80
C PHE A 137 5.21 9.60 9.35
N ILE A 138 3.96 9.48 8.90
CA ILE A 138 2.89 10.36 9.32
C ILE A 138 2.33 9.90 10.66
N THR A 139 2.35 10.77 11.66
CA THR A 139 2.00 10.44 13.05
C THR A 139 1.09 11.48 13.71
N ASN A 140 0.25 11.06 14.66
CA ASN A 140 -0.45 11.91 15.61
C ASN A 140 0.12 11.77 17.02
N PHE A 141 1.29 11.14 17.13
CA PHE A 141 1.95 10.89 18.41
C PHE A 141 1.10 10.06 19.39
N ASP A 142 0.32 9.12 18.88
CA ASP A 142 -0.37 8.16 19.74
C ASP A 142 0.44 6.87 19.90
N GLN A 143 0.07 6.07 20.90
CA GLN A 143 0.79 4.84 21.24
C GLN A 143 0.87 3.84 20.08
N ARG A 144 -0.15 3.76 19.25
CA ARG A 144 -0.18 2.83 18.11
C ARG A 144 0.80 3.24 17.02
N ASP A 145 0.96 4.56 16.82
CA ASP A 145 1.98 5.08 15.90
C ASP A 145 3.38 4.73 16.38
N LEU A 146 3.65 4.82 17.68
CA LEU A 146 4.95 4.45 18.25
C LEU A 146 5.25 2.96 18.06
N ILE A 147 4.26 2.09 18.30
CA ILE A 147 4.39 0.63 18.07
C ILE A 147 4.64 0.33 16.58
N ALA A 148 3.92 1.01 15.69
CA ALA A 148 4.10 0.83 14.25
C ALA A 148 5.47 1.36 13.79
N PHE A 149 5.93 2.47 14.36
CA PHE A 149 7.26 3.01 14.11
C PHE A 149 8.35 2.03 14.55
N ASP A 150 8.28 1.48 15.77
CA ASP A 150 9.21 0.45 16.25
C ASP A 150 9.23 -0.77 15.32
N SER A 151 8.07 -1.22 14.86
CA SER A 151 7.97 -2.33 13.91
C SER A 151 8.63 -2.00 12.57
N LEU A 152 8.43 -0.79 12.05
CA LEU A 152 9.07 -0.30 10.82
C LEU A 152 10.59 -0.32 10.96
N ILE A 153 11.13 0.34 11.99
CA ILE A 153 12.57 0.45 12.21
C ILE A 153 13.20 -0.93 12.38
N ASN A 154 12.58 -1.81 13.16
CA ASN A 154 13.08 -3.16 13.34
C ASN A 154 13.09 -3.98 12.04
N SER A 155 12.13 -3.76 11.16
CA SER A 155 12.05 -4.44 9.86
C SER A 155 13.11 -3.92 8.87
N LEU A 156 13.53 -2.67 9.02
CA LEU A 156 14.44 -1.98 8.11
C LEU A 156 15.88 -1.86 8.66
N LYS A 157 16.18 -2.42 9.83
CA LYS A 157 17.51 -2.38 10.45
C LYS A 157 18.71 -2.65 9.53
N PRO A 158 18.62 -3.56 8.54
CA PRO A 158 19.75 -3.83 7.64
C PRO A 158 20.06 -2.70 6.66
N PHE A 159 19.21 -1.69 6.57
CA PHE A 159 19.31 -0.61 5.58
C PHE A 159 19.67 0.72 6.23
N CYS A 160 20.39 1.57 5.50
CA CYS A 160 20.74 2.92 5.95
C CYS A 160 19.75 3.93 5.38
N PHE A 161 18.93 4.53 6.24
CA PHE A 161 17.92 5.53 5.88
C PHE A 161 17.74 6.54 7.01
N SER A 162 17.15 7.68 6.70
CA SER A 162 16.64 8.65 7.68
C SER A 162 15.12 8.65 7.69
N VAL A 163 14.52 9.08 8.80
CA VAL A 163 13.07 9.15 8.93
C VAL A 163 12.63 10.56 9.26
N SER A 164 11.67 11.09 8.49
CA SER A 164 10.94 12.30 8.83
C SER A 164 9.64 11.93 9.53
N LEU A 165 9.56 12.20 10.82
CA LEU A 165 8.32 12.12 11.60
C LEU A 165 7.47 13.36 11.34
N ILE A 166 6.38 13.19 10.60
CA ILE A 166 5.51 14.28 10.18
C ILE A 166 4.26 14.27 11.06
N HIS A 167 4.07 15.33 11.82
CA HIS A 167 2.84 15.57 12.57
C HIS A 167 1.92 16.54 11.82
N LEU A 168 0.62 16.20 11.78
CA LEU A 168 -0.40 17.03 11.16
C LEU A 168 -1.07 17.86 12.23
N ALA A 169 -0.93 19.18 12.16
CA ALA A 169 -1.53 20.09 13.14
C ALA A 169 -2.22 21.26 12.46
N ASP A 170 -3.41 21.62 12.97
CA ASP A 170 -4.16 22.79 12.50
C ASP A 170 -3.64 24.08 13.14
N VAL A 171 -3.16 23.99 14.37
CA VAL A 171 -2.66 25.12 15.18
C VAL A 171 -1.45 24.65 16.02
N LYS A 172 -0.56 25.58 16.36
CA LYS A 172 0.45 25.34 17.40
C LYS A 172 -0.26 25.00 18.71
N ASP A 173 -0.13 23.76 19.15
CA ASP A 173 -0.72 23.24 20.38
C ASP A 173 0.42 22.88 21.34
N THR A 174 0.40 23.50 22.52
CA THR A 174 1.39 23.25 23.58
C THR A 174 1.47 21.77 23.96
N TRP A 175 0.35 21.03 23.92
CA TRP A 175 0.34 19.60 24.17
C TRP A 175 1.14 18.82 23.11
N ASN A 176 1.05 19.21 21.86
CA ASN A 176 1.82 18.59 20.78
C ASN A 176 3.31 18.88 20.93
N GLU A 177 3.68 20.07 21.39
CA GLU A 177 5.09 20.39 21.68
C GLU A 177 5.66 19.56 22.84
N ILE A 178 4.89 19.36 23.91
CA ILE A 178 5.26 18.52 25.05
C ILE A 178 5.41 17.07 24.62
N LYS A 179 4.44 16.52 23.88
CA LYS A 179 4.50 15.15 23.32
C LYS A 179 5.71 14.99 22.41
N LEU A 180 5.95 15.94 21.53
CA LEU A 180 7.09 15.92 20.62
C LEU A 180 8.42 15.91 21.37
N GLY A 181 8.55 16.69 22.44
CA GLY A 181 9.73 16.71 23.32
C GLY A 181 9.99 15.33 23.93
N GLY A 182 8.94 14.70 24.51
CA GLY A 182 9.04 13.36 25.09
C GLY A 182 9.39 12.27 24.05
N ILE A 183 8.82 12.36 22.86
CA ILE A 183 9.10 11.41 21.76
C ILE A 183 10.53 11.57 21.25
N LYS A 184 11.03 12.79 21.12
CA LYS A 184 12.44 13.05 20.75
C LYS A 184 13.39 12.41 21.75
N GLU A 185 13.16 12.61 23.05
CA GLU A 185 14.00 12.01 24.09
C GLU A 185 13.93 10.48 24.07
N TYR A 186 12.73 9.91 23.90
CA TYR A 186 12.53 8.46 23.78
C TYR A 186 13.29 7.90 22.59
N PHE A 187 13.14 8.47 21.40
CA PHE A 187 13.78 7.95 20.20
C PHE A 187 15.29 8.15 20.17
N GLN A 188 15.81 9.24 20.75
CA GLN A 188 17.24 9.42 20.90
C GLN A 188 17.87 8.33 21.76
N LYS A 189 17.18 7.86 22.81
CA LYS A 189 17.62 6.76 23.65
C LYS A 189 17.47 5.40 22.95
N GLN A 190 16.37 5.19 22.27
CA GLN A 190 16.01 3.89 21.67
C GLN A 190 16.73 3.63 20.35
N TYR A 191 16.95 4.67 19.56
CA TYR A 191 17.54 4.61 18.21
C TYR A 191 18.68 5.62 18.02
N PRO A 192 19.78 5.53 18.79
CA PRO A 192 20.84 6.54 18.78
C PRO A 192 21.56 6.64 17.42
N GLN A 193 21.46 5.62 16.57
CA GLN A 193 22.11 5.57 15.25
C GLN A 193 21.18 5.98 14.11
N LEU A 194 19.88 6.23 14.41
CA LEU A 194 18.89 6.59 13.39
C LEU A 194 18.75 8.11 13.32
N GLU A 195 18.95 8.64 12.14
CA GLU A 195 18.67 10.05 11.87
C GLU A 195 17.15 10.25 11.77
N ILE A 196 16.57 11.00 12.73
CA ILE A 196 15.14 11.30 12.77
C ILE A 196 14.93 12.81 12.72
N HIS A 197 14.24 13.26 11.68
CA HIS A 197 13.74 14.62 11.55
C HIS A 197 12.31 14.72 12.11
N TYR A 198 11.94 15.87 12.64
CA TYR A 198 10.64 16.09 13.27
C TYR A 198 9.99 17.34 12.68
N ASP A 199 8.95 17.14 11.91
CA ASP A 199 8.31 18.20 11.16
C ASP A 199 6.81 18.28 11.45
N VAL A 200 6.28 19.49 11.39
CA VAL A 200 4.86 19.77 11.53
C VAL A 200 4.35 20.32 10.21
N VAL A 201 3.39 19.64 9.62
CA VAL A 201 2.74 20.03 8.37
C VAL A 201 1.34 20.55 8.69
N LYS A 202 0.96 21.67 8.07
CA LYS A 202 -0.35 22.28 8.26
C LYS A 202 -1.45 21.37 7.72
N ASN A 203 -2.54 21.25 8.50
CA ASN A 203 -3.66 20.36 8.17
C ASN A 203 -4.72 21.04 7.28
N ASP A 204 -4.73 22.38 7.15
CA ASP A 204 -5.74 23.13 6.38
C ASP A 204 -5.77 22.74 4.91
N ASP A 205 -4.59 22.53 4.31
CA ASP A 205 -4.40 22.01 2.95
C ASP A 205 -3.41 20.86 2.97
N PHE A 206 -3.74 19.86 3.77
CA PHE A 206 -2.87 18.74 4.10
C PHE A 206 -2.22 18.09 2.88
N LEU A 207 -2.98 17.93 1.79
CA LEU A 207 -2.51 17.17 0.63
C LEU A 207 -1.47 17.95 -0.16
N ASN A 208 -1.70 19.25 -0.38
CA ASN A 208 -0.73 20.10 -1.03
C ASN A 208 0.53 20.27 -0.18
N SER A 209 0.33 20.48 1.13
CA SER A 209 1.45 20.61 2.08
C SER A 209 2.29 19.33 2.18
N LEU A 210 1.65 18.16 2.12
CA LEU A 210 2.36 16.88 2.11
C LEU A 210 3.09 16.64 0.77
N ASP A 211 2.45 16.95 -0.36
CA ASP A 211 3.07 16.80 -1.68
C ASP A 211 4.29 17.73 -1.82
N GLU A 212 4.18 18.96 -1.38
CA GLU A 212 5.29 19.91 -1.33
C GLU A 212 6.42 19.39 -0.42
N TYR A 213 6.07 18.88 0.76
CA TYR A 213 7.04 18.30 1.69
C TYR A 213 7.78 17.10 1.07
N ILE A 214 7.06 16.19 0.43
CA ILE A 214 7.62 15.02 -0.25
C ILE A 214 8.63 15.45 -1.31
N LYS A 215 8.27 16.40 -2.17
CA LYS A 215 9.13 16.91 -3.24
C LYS A 215 10.36 17.63 -2.71
N THR A 216 10.16 18.54 -1.75
CA THR A 216 11.23 19.36 -1.19
C THR A 216 12.25 18.51 -0.43
N ASN A 217 11.79 17.51 0.32
CA ASN A 217 12.65 16.66 1.14
C ASN A 217 13.06 15.36 0.43
N HIS A 218 12.70 15.18 -0.84
CA HIS A 218 13.04 14.00 -1.63
C HIS A 218 12.67 12.68 -0.91
N ILE A 219 11.43 12.60 -0.42
CA ILE A 219 10.95 11.41 0.29
C ILE A 219 10.79 10.24 -0.68
N ASP A 220 11.36 9.09 -0.35
CA ASP A 220 11.31 7.87 -1.15
C ASP A 220 10.10 6.99 -0.84
N ILE A 221 9.65 6.99 0.42
CA ILE A 221 8.50 6.19 0.87
C ILE A 221 7.70 7.01 1.89
N ILE A 222 6.39 7.06 1.73
CA ILE A 222 5.46 7.57 2.73
C ILE A 222 4.97 6.40 3.58
N THR A 223 4.98 6.55 4.89
CA THR A 223 4.47 5.51 5.79
C THR A 223 3.40 6.08 6.72
N LEU A 224 2.36 5.30 6.96
CA LEU A 224 1.30 5.64 7.92
C LEU A 224 0.69 4.38 8.54
N THR A 225 -0.14 4.56 9.58
CA THR A 225 -0.81 3.46 10.26
C THR A 225 -2.24 3.27 9.79
N SER A 226 -2.69 2.01 9.60
CA SER A 226 -4.00 1.68 9.02
C SER A 226 -5.20 2.05 9.91
N TYR A 227 -5.03 2.22 11.21
CA TYR A 227 -6.15 2.55 12.10
C TYR A 227 -6.63 4.02 12.00
N LYS A 228 -5.93 4.86 11.26
CA LYS A 228 -6.27 6.29 11.09
C LYS A 228 -7.37 6.48 10.05
N ARG A 229 -8.59 6.02 10.34
CA ARG A 229 -9.75 6.18 9.44
C ARG A 229 -9.89 7.62 8.90
N ASN A 230 -9.64 8.64 9.72
CA ASN A 230 -9.74 10.03 9.30
C ASN A 230 -8.68 10.43 8.28
N ILE A 231 -7.44 9.93 8.40
CA ILE A 231 -6.40 10.16 7.40
C ILE A 231 -6.74 9.32 6.17
N PHE A 232 -7.10 8.04 6.34
CA PHE A 232 -7.53 7.20 5.22
C PHE A 232 -8.74 7.77 4.50
N SER A 233 -9.77 8.23 5.21
CA SER A 233 -10.93 8.84 4.57
C SER A 233 -10.56 10.13 3.81
N ARG A 234 -9.61 10.91 4.29
CA ARG A 234 -9.05 12.06 3.58
C ARG A 234 -8.21 11.64 2.37
N LEU A 235 -7.41 10.57 2.49
CA LEU A 235 -6.59 10.02 1.42
C LEU A 235 -7.40 9.27 0.35
N PHE A 236 -8.51 8.64 0.75
CA PHE A 236 -9.31 7.76 -0.10
C PHE A 236 -10.74 8.24 -0.34
N ASN A 237 -11.15 9.41 0.21
CA ASN A 237 -12.48 9.96 -0.03
C ASN A 237 -12.63 10.43 -1.48
N PRO A 238 -13.70 10.01 -2.21
CA PRO A 238 -13.87 10.22 -3.66
C PRO A 238 -13.83 11.67 -4.15
N GLY A 239 -14.08 12.64 -3.29
CA GLY A 239 -14.31 14.01 -3.73
C GLY A 239 -13.10 14.91 -3.84
N ILE A 240 -12.09 14.82 -2.97
CA ILE A 240 -10.98 15.79 -2.90
C ILE A 240 -9.62 15.10 -2.66
N ALA A 241 -9.57 14.11 -1.80
CA ALA A 241 -8.32 13.47 -1.38
C ALA A 241 -7.74 12.49 -2.40
N ARG A 242 -8.56 12.01 -3.34
CA ARG A 242 -8.15 11.11 -4.41
C ARG A 242 -7.17 11.74 -5.39
N LYS A 243 -7.24 13.05 -5.58
CA LYS A 243 -6.43 13.72 -6.61
C LYS A 243 -4.97 13.92 -6.23
N MET A 244 -4.61 13.99 -4.96
CA MET A 244 -3.35 14.65 -4.59
C MET A 244 -2.23 13.75 -4.06
N ILE A 245 -2.48 12.69 -3.31
CA ILE A 245 -1.39 11.81 -2.82
C ILE A 245 -0.84 10.92 -3.91
N PHE A 246 -1.63 10.62 -4.92
CA PHE A 246 -1.22 9.77 -6.03
C PHE A 246 -0.76 10.53 -7.28
N HIS A 247 -0.70 11.86 -7.24
CA HIS A 247 0.13 12.64 -8.17
C HIS A 247 1.62 12.51 -7.84
N SER A 248 1.99 12.09 -6.63
CA SER A 248 3.37 11.76 -6.35
C SER A 248 3.62 10.31 -6.73
N ASP A 249 4.65 10.06 -7.53
CA ASP A 249 5.14 8.71 -7.87
C ASP A 249 5.81 8.03 -6.65
N THR A 250 5.44 8.43 -5.43
CA THR A 250 6.05 7.99 -4.18
C THR A 250 5.28 6.81 -3.60
N PRO A 251 5.93 5.66 -3.36
CA PRO A 251 5.32 4.50 -2.72
C PRO A 251 4.73 4.80 -1.35
N LEU A 252 3.60 4.16 -1.05
CA LEU A 252 2.90 4.25 0.21
C LEU A 252 2.99 2.93 0.98
N LEU A 253 3.63 2.95 2.14
CA LEU A 253 3.68 1.82 3.07
C LEU A 253 2.66 2.03 4.19
N VAL A 254 1.69 1.14 4.28
CA VAL A 254 0.69 1.18 5.35
C VAL A 254 0.95 0.05 6.33
N ILE A 255 1.15 0.41 7.60
CA ILE A 255 1.44 -0.54 8.68
C ILE A 255 0.22 -0.69 9.56
N TYR A 256 -0.14 -1.92 9.86
CA TYR A 256 -1.24 -2.19 10.78
C TYR A 256 -0.83 -1.86 12.22
N GLY A 257 -1.49 -0.85 12.80
CA GLY A 257 -1.35 -0.53 14.22
C GLY A 257 -2.14 -1.56 15.05
N ARG A 258 -1.48 -2.57 15.63
CA ARG A 258 -2.13 -3.54 16.52
C ARG A 258 -2.74 -2.80 17.72
N PRO A 259 -4.02 -2.99 18.04
CA PRO A 259 -4.49 -2.71 19.39
C PRO A 259 -3.86 -3.74 20.33
N ASN A 260 -3.38 -3.29 21.47
CA ASN A 260 -3.05 -4.20 22.58
C ASN A 260 -4.29 -4.97 23.03
#